data_42f5abf8a6b994d47123a85c6bdd7119
#
_entry.id   42f5abf8a6b994d47123a85c6bdd7119
#
_cell.length_a   1.000
_cell.length_b   1.000
_cell.length_c   1.000
_cell.angle_alpha   90.00
_cell.angle_beta   90.00
_cell.angle_gamma   90.00
#
_symmetry.space_group_name_H-M   'P 1'
#
loop_
_entity.id
_entity.type
_entity.pdbx_description
1 polymer ?
#
loop_
_entity_poly.entity_id
_entity_poly.type
_entity_poly.pdbx_seq_one_letter_code
_entity_poly.pdbx_strand_id
1 'polypeptide(L)'
;ATTMTRGEYNVYRGWIIAENEDPSEQGYLVEYVDGGKPNDERHKGYISWSPACVFKDAYRPNGSLNFGDALTALKLGKKVARSCWNDLQYVVAQGESKQIESTYIWNPHNKAHAEKLGGYIDVAPYCTLKTAQDTLAMGWTPSTGDLFAEDWTILE
;
A
#
# COMPACT_ATOMS: atom_id res chain seq x y z
N ALA A 1 0.72 15.75 -7.09
CA ALA A 1 -0.07 16.03 -8.29
C ALA A 1 -0.89 17.31 -8.12
N THR A 2 -1.16 18.02 -9.21
CA THR A 2 -1.94 19.26 -9.23
C THR A 2 -3.10 19.13 -10.21
N THR A 3 -4.31 19.51 -9.82
CA THR A 3 -5.48 19.49 -10.71
C THR A 3 -5.27 20.42 -11.90
N MET A 4 -5.49 19.92 -13.10
CA MET A 4 -5.23 20.64 -14.34
C MET A 4 -5.98 19.99 -15.49
N THR A 5 -6.70 20.78 -16.31
CA THR A 5 -7.32 20.27 -17.52
C THR A 5 -6.27 19.90 -18.57
N ARG A 6 -6.67 19.11 -19.57
CA ARG A 6 -5.78 18.76 -20.70
C ARG A 6 -5.30 20.04 -21.42
N GLY A 7 -6.20 20.98 -21.62
CA GLY A 7 -5.87 22.25 -22.27
C GLY A 7 -4.86 23.08 -21.49
N GLU A 8 -5.06 23.21 -20.18
CA GLU A 8 -4.12 23.90 -19.29
C GLU A 8 -2.75 23.24 -19.28
N TYR A 9 -2.70 21.91 -19.27
CA TYR A 9 -1.44 21.17 -19.34
C TYR A 9 -0.70 21.39 -20.66
N ASN A 10 -1.41 21.37 -21.80
CA ASN A 10 -0.80 21.64 -23.11
C ASN A 10 -0.26 23.06 -23.19
N VAL A 11 -1.02 24.05 -22.70
CA VAL A 11 -0.54 25.46 -22.61
C VAL A 11 0.70 25.51 -21.69
N TYR A 12 0.66 24.83 -20.54
CA TYR A 12 1.78 24.76 -19.61
C TYR A 12 3.05 24.18 -20.27
N ARG A 13 2.90 23.18 -21.14
CA ARG A 13 4.00 22.55 -21.90
C ARG A 13 4.41 23.32 -23.16
N GLY A 14 3.66 24.36 -23.56
CA GLY A 14 3.84 25.04 -24.84
C GLY A 14 3.45 24.19 -26.05
N TRP A 15 2.53 23.23 -25.86
CA TRP A 15 2.06 22.34 -26.91
C TRP A 15 0.74 22.79 -27.51
N ILE A 16 0.54 22.46 -28.78
CA ILE A 16 -0.74 22.63 -29.45
C ILE A 16 -1.61 21.42 -29.16
N ILE A 17 -2.87 21.69 -28.81
CA ILE A 17 -3.85 20.61 -28.57
C ILE A 17 -4.22 20.00 -29.92
N ALA A 18 -4.22 18.66 -30.00
CA ALA A 18 -4.66 17.93 -31.17
C ALA A 18 -6.19 18.08 -31.35
N GLU A 19 -6.66 18.13 -32.62
CA GLU A 19 -8.09 18.33 -32.95
C GLU A 19 -9.03 17.27 -32.37
N ASN A 20 -8.50 16.09 -32.08
CA ASN A 20 -9.24 14.96 -31.49
C ASN A 20 -9.16 14.91 -29.94
N GLU A 21 -8.55 15.88 -29.30
CA GLU A 21 -8.45 15.98 -27.83
C GLU A 21 -9.41 17.05 -27.29
N ASP A 22 -10.07 16.75 -26.17
CA ASP A 22 -10.92 17.69 -25.45
C ASP A 22 -10.08 18.53 -24.48
N PRO A 23 -9.91 19.86 -24.74
CA PRO A 23 -9.16 20.72 -23.84
C PRO A 23 -9.80 20.90 -22.47
N SER A 24 -11.10 20.64 -22.33
CA SER A 24 -11.84 20.76 -21.08
C SER A 24 -11.75 19.51 -20.20
N GLU A 25 -11.19 18.40 -20.73
CA GLU A 25 -11.05 17.15 -20.01
C GLU A 25 -10.30 17.37 -18.69
N GLN A 26 -10.93 16.97 -17.57
CA GLN A 26 -10.38 17.13 -16.24
C GLN A 26 -9.30 16.08 -15.97
N GLY A 27 -8.21 16.50 -15.35
CA GLY A 27 -7.09 15.62 -15.02
C GLY A 27 -6.15 16.21 -13.99
N TYR A 28 -4.96 15.65 -13.97
CA TYR A 28 -3.90 16.04 -13.04
C TYR A 28 -2.55 16.13 -13.78
N LEU A 29 -1.79 17.19 -13.50
CA LEU A 29 -0.34 17.17 -13.68
C LEU A 29 0.27 16.31 -12.58
N VAL A 30 0.95 15.25 -12.97
CA VAL A 30 1.64 14.31 -12.07
C VAL A 30 3.15 14.49 -12.23
N GLU A 31 3.86 14.68 -11.13
CA GLU A 31 5.32 14.74 -11.09
C GLU A 31 5.87 13.48 -10.44
N TYR A 32 6.77 12.78 -11.12
CA TYR A 32 7.44 11.55 -10.67
C TYR A 32 8.88 11.89 -10.29
N VAL A 33 9.11 12.12 -9.00
CA VAL A 33 10.45 12.50 -8.50
C VAL A 33 11.45 11.34 -8.46
N ASP A 34 10.95 10.11 -8.54
CA ASP A 34 11.69 8.85 -8.60
C ASP A 34 11.68 8.20 -10.01
N GLY A 35 11.02 8.83 -10.97
CA GLY A 35 10.68 8.28 -12.28
C GLY A 35 11.62 8.65 -13.44
N GLY A 36 12.84 9.09 -13.18
CA GLY A 36 13.81 9.39 -14.24
C GLY A 36 14.16 10.87 -14.37
N LYS A 37 14.74 11.25 -15.52
CA LYS A 37 15.17 12.63 -15.75
C LYS A 37 13.96 13.56 -15.94
N PRO A 38 14.01 14.79 -15.39
CA PRO A 38 13.00 15.81 -15.66
C PRO A 38 12.82 16.04 -17.16
N ASN A 39 11.60 16.17 -17.58
CA ASN A 39 11.23 16.54 -18.96
C ASN A 39 10.75 18.00 -19.06
N ASP A 40 10.89 18.76 -17.97
CA ASP A 40 10.57 20.19 -17.86
C ASP A 40 11.46 20.81 -16.78
N GLU A 41 12.13 21.93 -17.09
CA GLU A 41 13.11 22.57 -16.19
C GLU A 41 12.50 23.13 -14.90
N ARG A 42 11.18 23.33 -14.88
CA ARG A 42 10.44 23.82 -13.71
C ARG A 42 10.19 22.75 -12.65
N HIS A 43 10.50 21.48 -12.97
CA HIS A 43 10.23 20.32 -12.11
C HIS A 43 11.51 19.55 -11.77
N LYS A 44 11.50 18.91 -10.61
CA LYS A 44 12.61 18.04 -10.17
C LYS A 44 12.53 16.65 -10.76
N GLY A 45 11.33 16.20 -11.16
CA GLY A 45 11.06 14.90 -11.73
C GLY A 45 10.38 14.98 -13.10
N TYR A 46 10.11 13.80 -13.65
CA TYR A 46 9.36 13.66 -14.90
C TYR A 46 7.91 14.07 -14.66
N ILE A 47 7.35 14.91 -15.52
CA ILE A 47 5.93 15.30 -15.46
C ILE A 47 5.13 14.68 -16.60
N SER A 48 3.90 14.28 -16.29
CA SER A 48 2.90 13.85 -17.26
C SER A 48 1.52 14.38 -16.87
N TRP A 49 0.59 14.35 -17.80
CA TRP A 49 -0.82 14.59 -17.50
C TRP A 49 -1.57 13.26 -17.48
N SER A 50 -2.49 13.11 -16.53
CA SER A 50 -3.35 11.93 -16.38
C SER A 50 -4.81 12.36 -16.30
N PRO A 51 -5.74 11.73 -17.07
CA PRO A 51 -7.17 11.93 -16.90
C PRO A 51 -7.61 11.69 -15.45
N ALA A 52 -8.60 12.43 -14.98
CA ALA A 52 -9.02 12.40 -13.58
C ALA A 52 -9.50 11.00 -13.13
N CYS A 53 -10.17 10.24 -13.99
CA CYS A 53 -10.60 8.87 -13.70
C CYS A 53 -9.39 7.95 -13.51
N VAL A 54 -8.43 7.97 -14.45
CA VAL A 54 -7.22 7.15 -14.41
C VAL A 54 -6.37 7.50 -13.19
N PHE A 55 -6.22 8.80 -12.90
CA PHE A 55 -5.47 9.24 -11.72
C PHE A 55 -6.11 8.76 -10.41
N LYS A 56 -7.42 8.93 -10.26
CA LYS A 56 -8.15 8.51 -9.05
C LYS A 56 -8.14 7.01 -8.85
N ASP A 57 -8.15 6.22 -9.93
CA ASP A 57 -8.04 4.77 -9.87
C ASP A 57 -6.63 4.32 -9.45
N ALA A 58 -5.59 5.04 -9.90
CA ALA A 58 -4.20 4.72 -9.60
C ALA A 58 -3.73 5.27 -8.24
N TYR A 59 -4.26 6.40 -7.80
CA TYR A 59 -3.82 7.13 -6.60
C TYR A 59 -4.99 7.39 -5.65
N ARG A 60 -5.30 6.42 -4.84
CA ARG A 60 -6.32 6.57 -3.79
C ARG A 60 -5.74 7.32 -2.59
N PRO A 61 -6.51 8.23 -1.97
CA PRO A 61 -6.08 8.87 -0.73
C PRO A 61 -6.02 7.84 0.41
N ASN A 62 -5.12 8.07 1.37
CA ASN A 62 -5.08 7.27 2.59
C ASN A 62 -6.43 7.35 3.32
N GLY A 63 -6.97 6.22 3.74
CA GLY A 63 -8.33 6.10 4.28
C GLY A 63 -9.41 5.75 3.23
N SER A 64 -9.03 5.64 1.95
CA SER A 64 -9.89 5.17 0.86
C SER A 64 -9.19 4.12 0.00
N LEU A 65 -8.25 3.39 0.60
CA LEU A 65 -7.48 2.34 -0.08
C LEU A 65 -8.29 1.05 -0.13
N ASN A 66 -8.10 0.26 -1.18
CA ASN A 66 -8.63 -1.10 -1.23
C ASN A 66 -7.68 -2.10 -0.56
N PHE A 67 -8.10 -3.36 -0.44
CA PHE A 67 -7.26 -4.40 0.18
C PHE A 67 -5.96 -4.67 -0.61
N GLY A 68 -5.95 -4.51 -1.93
CA GLY A 68 -4.72 -4.63 -2.74
C GLY A 68 -3.66 -3.59 -2.37
N ASP A 69 -4.09 -2.34 -2.15
CA ASP A 69 -3.23 -1.26 -1.66
C ASP A 69 -2.72 -1.57 -0.25
N ALA A 70 -3.61 -2.02 0.65
CA ALA A 70 -3.25 -2.44 2.01
C ALA A 70 -2.25 -3.61 2.02
N LEU A 71 -2.45 -4.62 1.16
CA LEU A 71 -1.54 -5.74 1.02
C LEU A 71 -0.16 -5.30 0.51
N THR A 72 -0.12 -4.35 -0.43
CA THR A 72 1.13 -3.76 -0.92
C THR A 72 1.86 -3.04 0.21
N ALA A 73 1.14 -2.25 1.01
CA ALA A 73 1.70 -1.58 2.18
C ALA A 73 2.23 -2.58 3.24
N LEU A 74 1.50 -3.66 3.51
CA LEU A 74 1.93 -4.73 4.42
C LEU A 74 3.24 -5.39 3.95
N LYS A 75 3.37 -5.67 2.64
CA LYS A 75 4.62 -6.21 2.05
C LYS A 75 5.80 -5.26 2.17
N LEU A 76 5.55 -3.95 2.24
CA LEU A 76 6.55 -2.92 2.49
C LEU A 76 6.81 -2.68 3.99
N GLY A 77 6.27 -3.54 4.87
CA GLY A 77 6.45 -3.45 6.32
C GLY A 77 5.65 -2.35 7.01
N LYS A 78 4.64 -1.79 6.35
CA LYS A 78 3.76 -0.77 6.91
C LYS A 78 2.69 -1.37 7.81
N LYS A 79 2.16 -0.56 8.73
CA LYS A 79 0.93 -0.87 9.48
C LYS A 79 -0.28 -0.43 8.67
N VAL A 80 -1.33 -1.26 8.64
CA VAL A 80 -2.60 -0.91 8.00
C VAL A 80 -3.77 -1.14 8.94
N ALA A 81 -4.83 -0.37 8.76
CA ALA A 81 -6.10 -0.52 9.46
C ALA A 81 -7.28 -0.21 8.53
N ARG A 82 -8.50 -0.58 8.95
CA ARG A 82 -9.73 -0.09 8.36
C ARG A 82 -10.14 1.20 9.04
N SER A 83 -10.61 2.18 8.29
CA SER A 83 -11.12 3.44 8.86
C SER A 83 -12.33 3.22 9.79
N CYS A 84 -13.09 2.14 9.57
CA CYS A 84 -14.20 1.73 10.43
C CYS A 84 -13.77 1.01 11.71
N TRP A 85 -12.49 0.61 11.84
CA TRP A 85 -11.98 0.06 13.10
C TRP A 85 -11.77 1.18 14.11
N ASN A 86 -11.72 0.80 15.39
CA ASN A 86 -11.27 1.77 16.39
C ASN A 86 -9.76 2.04 16.20
N ASP A 87 -9.30 3.20 16.60
CA ASP A 87 -7.91 3.66 16.44
C ASP A 87 -6.86 2.78 17.13
N LEU A 88 -7.30 1.72 17.83
CA LEU A 88 -6.45 0.81 18.59
C LEU A 88 -6.08 -0.46 17.81
N GLN A 89 -6.71 -0.72 16.68
CA GLN A 89 -6.50 -1.93 15.89
C GLN A 89 -5.66 -1.66 14.65
N TYR A 90 -4.74 -2.57 14.36
CA TYR A 90 -3.98 -2.55 13.11
C TYR A 90 -3.47 -3.94 12.74
N VAL A 91 -3.13 -4.12 11.49
CA VAL A 91 -2.46 -5.31 10.96
C VAL A 91 -1.04 -4.97 10.53
N VAL A 92 -0.13 -5.88 10.80
CA VAL A 92 1.24 -5.89 10.28
C VAL A 92 1.53 -7.25 9.66
N ALA A 93 2.50 -7.31 8.76
CA ALA A 93 2.95 -8.57 8.17
C ALA A 93 4.38 -8.93 8.63
N GLN A 94 4.58 -10.21 8.94
CA GLN A 94 5.87 -10.86 8.88
C GLN A 94 6.01 -11.40 7.46
N GLY A 95 6.58 -10.59 6.56
CA GLY A 95 6.54 -10.83 5.11
C GLY A 95 7.53 -11.88 4.59
N GLU A 96 8.47 -12.34 5.44
CA GLU A 96 9.49 -13.33 5.08
C GLU A 96 9.46 -14.52 6.04
N SER A 97 9.82 -15.70 5.53
CA SER A 97 10.09 -16.86 6.38
C SER A 97 11.27 -16.54 7.30
N LYS A 98 11.14 -16.90 8.57
CA LYS A 98 12.17 -16.67 9.55
C LYS A 98 12.48 -17.96 10.31
N GLN A 99 13.75 -18.31 10.34
CA GLN A 99 14.22 -19.41 11.17
C GLN A 99 14.22 -18.99 12.64
N ILE A 100 13.59 -19.81 13.49
CA ILE A 100 13.46 -19.56 14.93
C ILE A 100 14.04 -20.75 15.69
N GLU A 101 14.83 -20.47 16.76
CA GLU A 101 15.28 -21.49 17.68
C GLU A 101 14.13 -22.07 18.50
N SER A 102 14.23 -23.36 18.83
CA SER A 102 13.25 -24.06 19.64
C SER A 102 13.00 -23.42 21.02
N THR A 103 14.00 -22.71 21.56
CA THR A 103 13.92 -21.98 22.85
C THR A 103 12.89 -20.85 22.84
N TYR A 104 12.61 -20.26 21.66
CA TYR A 104 11.62 -19.19 21.50
C TYR A 104 10.22 -19.68 21.15
N ILE A 105 10.01 -20.98 21.07
CA ILE A 105 8.71 -21.58 20.72
C ILE A 105 7.94 -21.90 21.98
N TRP A 106 6.80 -21.27 22.17
CA TRP A 106 5.97 -21.42 23.38
C TRP A 106 5.19 -22.73 23.41
N ASN A 107 4.70 -23.21 22.26
CA ASN A 107 3.93 -24.44 22.19
C ASN A 107 4.87 -25.64 22.32
N PRO A 108 4.66 -26.52 23.33
CA PRO A 108 5.59 -27.64 23.63
C PRO A 108 5.68 -28.65 22.47
N HIS A 109 4.60 -28.87 21.70
CA HIS A 109 4.63 -29.80 20.58
C HIS A 109 5.46 -29.25 19.41
N ASN A 110 5.30 -27.97 19.10
CA ASN A 110 6.09 -27.30 18.07
C ASN A 110 7.57 -27.19 18.49
N LYS A 111 7.83 -26.93 19.77
CA LYS A 111 9.18 -26.92 20.33
C LYS A 111 9.85 -28.26 20.17
N ALA A 112 9.18 -29.37 20.59
CA ALA A 112 9.71 -30.73 20.45
C ALA A 112 9.93 -31.12 18.98
N HIS A 113 9.12 -30.59 18.05
CA HIS A 113 9.32 -30.78 16.60
C HIS A 113 10.58 -30.05 16.12
N ALA A 114 10.77 -28.81 16.51
CA ALA A 114 11.97 -28.03 16.18
C ALA A 114 13.24 -28.69 16.75
N GLU A 115 13.19 -29.22 17.97
CA GLU A 115 14.31 -29.93 18.56
C GLU A 115 14.70 -31.18 17.75
N LYS A 116 13.72 -31.92 17.19
CA LYS A 116 13.98 -33.06 16.29
C LYS A 116 14.62 -32.64 14.96
N LEU A 117 14.40 -31.40 14.53
CA LEU A 117 15.00 -30.84 13.32
C LEU A 117 16.38 -30.19 13.55
N GLY A 118 16.97 -30.37 14.76
CA GLY A 118 18.28 -29.80 15.09
C GLY A 118 18.21 -28.48 15.85
N GLY A 119 17.07 -28.17 16.46
CA GLY A 119 16.88 -27.02 17.35
C GLY A 119 16.32 -25.77 16.65
N TYR A 120 16.01 -25.84 15.38
CA TYR A 120 15.49 -24.71 14.59
C TYR A 120 14.29 -25.14 13.77
N ILE A 121 13.40 -24.19 13.46
CA ILE A 121 12.28 -24.37 12.53
C ILE A 121 12.02 -23.08 11.76
N ASP A 122 11.65 -23.21 10.50
CA ASP A 122 11.22 -22.09 9.68
C ASP A 122 9.75 -21.77 9.93
N VAL A 123 9.48 -20.51 10.24
CA VAL A 123 8.11 -19.97 10.38
C VAL A 123 7.74 -19.26 9.08
N ALA A 124 6.68 -19.73 8.44
CA ALA A 124 6.16 -19.14 7.22
C ALA A 124 5.69 -17.68 7.43
N PRO A 125 5.64 -16.86 6.37
CA PRO A 125 5.08 -15.51 6.46
C PRO A 125 3.63 -15.52 6.97
N TYR A 126 3.28 -14.54 7.81
CA TYR A 126 1.93 -14.40 8.36
C TYR A 126 1.61 -12.94 8.70
N CYS A 127 0.32 -12.64 8.80
CA CYS A 127 -0.14 -11.36 9.31
C CYS A 127 -0.50 -11.47 10.80
N THR A 128 -0.31 -10.38 11.53
CA THR A 128 -0.69 -10.24 12.93
C THR A 128 -1.65 -9.06 13.08
N LEU A 129 -2.81 -9.32 13.69
CA LEU A 129 -3.73 -8.27 14.11
C LEU A 129 -3.41 -7.87 15.56
N LYS A 130 -3.11 -6.61 15.79
CA LYS A 130 -3.15 -6.00 17.11
C LYS A 130 -4.61 -5.64 17.41
N THR A 131 -5.20 -6.29 18.40
CA THR A 131 -6.62 -6.11 18.75
C THR A 131 -6.85 -4.86 19.60
N ALA A 132 -8.11 -4.43 19.73
CA ALA A 132 -8.51 -3.35 20.61
C ALA A 132 -8.18 -3.61 22.10
N GLN A 133 -8.05 -4.88 22.50
CA GLN A 133 -7.72 -5.31 23.86
C GLN A 133 -6.21 -5.50 24.10
N ASP A 134 -5.37 -4.90 23.26
CA ASP A 134 -3.91 -4.95 23.34
C ASP A 134 -3.30 -6.37 23.25
N THR A 135 -4.01 -7.30 22.58
CA THR A 135 -3.49 -8.63 22.27
C THR A 135 -3.03 -8.73 20.82
N LEU A 136 -2.12 -9.66 20.54
CA LEU A 136 -1.65 -9.97 19.20
C LEU A 136 -2.27 -11.28 18.72
N ALA A 137 -3.11 -11.23 17.71
CA ALA A 137 -3.66 -12.41 17.04
C ALA A 137 -2.75 -12.76 15.84
N MET A 138 -1.84 -13.73 16.06
CA MET A 138 -0.94 -14.23 15.02
C MET A 138 -1.71 -15.12 14.04
N GLY A 139 -1.37 -15.04 12.75
CA GLY A 139 -2.05 -15.80 11.71
C GLY A 139 -3.39 -15.17 11.31
N TRP A 140 -3.54 -13.85 11.48
CA TRP A 140 -4.73 -13.14 11.03
C TRP A 140 -4.92 -13.31 9.51
N THR A 141 -6.15 -13.60 9.11
CA THR A 141 -6.57 -13.66 7.71
C THR A 141 -7.71 -12.67 7.48
N PRO A 142 -7.73 -11.97 6.34
CA PRO A 142 -8.81 -11.03 6.04
C PRO A 142 -10.15 -11.76 5.90
N SER A 143 -11.20 -11.20 6.48
CA SER A 143 -12.56 -11.63 6.21
C SER A 143 -12.98 -11.20 4.79
N THR A 144 -14.11 -11.74 4.31
CA THR A 144 -14.68 -11.28 3.04
C THR A 144 -14.96 -9.77 3.07
N GLY A 145 -15.43 -9.24 4.22
CA GLY A 145 -15.64 -7.81 4.40
C GLY A 145 -14.35 -6.99 4.29
N ASP A 146 -13.22 -7.54 4.74
CA ASP A 146 -11.92 -6.88 4.63
C ASP A 146 -11.39 -6.90 3.18
N LEU A 147 -11.62 -8.00 2.46
CA LEU A 147 -11.18 -8.13 1.07
C LEU A 147 -11.88 -7.15 0.11
N PHE A 148 -13.17 -6.88 0.33
CA PHE A 148 -13.97 -5.98 -0.50
C PHE A 148 -14.08 -4.56 0.05
N ALA A 149 -13.34 -4.26 1.11
CA ALA A 149 -13.31 -2.94 1.70
C ALA A 149 -12.54 -1.92 0.87
N GLU A 150 -13.02 -0.68 0.88
CA GLU A 150 -12.39 0.48 0.25
C GLU A 150 -12.12 1.61 1.26
N ASP A 151 -11.94 1.25 2.52
CA ASP A 151 -11.67 2.16 3.63
C ASP A 151 -10.35 1.83 4.37
N TRP A 152 -9.43 1.17 3.68
CA TRP A 152 -8.13 0.89 4.24
C TRP A 152 -7.28 2.14 4.37
N THR A 153 -6.47 2.20 5.40
CA THR A 153 -5.54 3.28 5.72
C THR A 153 -4.18 2.73 6.12
N ILE A 154 -3.13 3.42 5.73
CA ILE A 154 -1.76 3.15 6.15
C ILE A 154 -1.49 4.03 7.37
N LEU A 155 -1.04 3.40 8.45
CA LEU A 155 -0.64 4.08 9.69
C LEU A 155 0.88 4.31 9.69
N GLU A 156 1.30 5.45 10.22
CA GLU A 156 2.71 5.81 10.40
C GLU A 156 3.37 5.02 11.55
#